data_af6e468a2898a137d6655789fd17f323
#
_entry.id   af6e468a2898a137d6655789fd17f323
#
_cell.length_a   1.000
_cell.length_b   1.000
_cell.length_c   1.000
_cell.angle_alpha   90.00
_cell.angle_beta   90.00
_cell.angle_gamma   90.00
#
_symmetry.space_group_name_H-M   'P 1'
#
loop_
_entity.id
_entity.type
_entity.pdbx_description
1 polymer ?
#
loop_
_entity_poly.entity_id
_entity_poly.type
_entity_poly.pdbx_seq_one_letter_code
_entity_poly.pdbx_strand_id
1 'polypeptide(L)'
;MNKQITSSPKFFDPVILRKSAIVDSGFALGNSRWPLPSIVELSPSGTCNRTCVFCPRSDPAYPDVEEFMSLELTEKLSTQLAAIEFSGLVIFSGFVEPLLDKKIYDHLALFRKQLPTARIEIVTNGDVLNEE
;
A
#
# COMPACT_ATOMS: atom_id res chain seq x y z
N MET A 1 3.43 31.47 -19.24
CA MET A 1 2.52 32.01 -18.21
C MET A 1 2.18 30.90 -17.24
N ASN A 2 2.93 30.82 -16.11
CA ASN A 2 2.69 29.84 -15.05
C ASN A 2 1.56 30.36 -14.15
N LYS A 3 0.39 29.75 -14.23
CA LYS A 3 -0.64 29.94 -13.19
C LYS A 3 -0.22 29.10 -11.99
N GLN A 4 0.33 29.75 -10.98
CA GLN A 4 0.40 29.20 -9.62
C GLN A 4 -1.04 29.00 -9.12
N ILE A 5 -1.43 27.75 -8.91
CA ILE A 5 -2.68 27.41 -8.25
C ILE A 5 -2.42 27.58 -6.76
N THR A 6 -2.62 28.80 -6.25
CA THR A 6 -2.60 29.10 -4.82
C THR A 6 -4.02 29.02 -4.27
N SER A 7 -4.52 27.82 -4.05
CA SER A 7 -5.67 27.62 -3.15
C SER A 7 -5.33 26.48 -2.21
N SER A 8 -4.94 26.81 -0.99
CA SER A 8 -4.87 25.82 0.09
C SER A 8 -6.23 25.12 0.21
N PRO A 9 -6.29 23.80 0.19
CA PRO A 9 -7.56 23.09 0.34
C PRO A 9 -8.17 23.45 1.69
N LYS A 10 -9.43 23.85 1.70
CA LYS A 10 -10.19 24.20 2.93
C LYS A 10 -10.46 22.99 3.84
N PHE A 11 -10.16 21.80 3.38
CA PHE A 11 -10.29 20.56 4.13
C PHE A 11 -8.90 19.95 4.36
N PHE A 12 -8.56 19.78 5.63
CA PHE A 12 -7.25 19.33 6.06
C PHE A 12 -7.33 17.86 6.45
N ASP A 13 -7.00 16.97 5.53
CA ASP A 13 -6.82 15.56 5.83
C ASP A 13 -5.32 15.25 6.01
N PRO A 14 -4.86 14.91 7.23
CA PRO A 14 -3.46 14.61 7.50
C PRO A 14 -2.90 13.46 6.67
N VAL A 15 -3.75 12.51 6.28
CA VAL A 15 -3.37 11.36 5.44
C VAL A 15 -3.06 11.81 4.02
N ILE A 16 -3.87 12.72 3.46
CA ILE A 16 -3.64 13.28 2.12
C ILE A 16 -2.33 14.06 2.08
N LEU A 17 -2.06 14.89 3.09
CA LEU A 17 -0.80 15.65 3.14
C LEU A 17 0.42 14.75 3.22
N ARG A 18 0.35 13.71 4.04
CA ARG A 18 1.44 12.72 4.14
C ARG A 18 1.67 12.01 2.82
N LYS A 19 0.61 11.57 2.14
CA LYS A 19 0.69 10.92 0.83
C LYS A 19 1.20 11.89 -0.24
N SER A 20 0.75 13.14 -0.26
CA SER A 20 1.21 14.16 -1.22
C SER A 20 2.72 14.39 -1.11
N ALA A 21 3.25 14.55 0.10
CA ALA A 21 4.68 14.73 0.30
C ALA A 21 5.52 13.55 -0.23
N ILE A 22 5.02 12.32 -0.07
CA ILE A 22 5.67 11.11 -0.61
C ILE A 22 5.61 11.11 -2.14
N VAL A 23 4.47 11.45 -2.73
CA VAL A 23 4.31 11.55 -4.20
C VAL A 23 5.24 12.62 -4.78
N ASP A 24 5.28 13.80 -4.18
CA ASP A 24 6.14 14.90 -4.64
C ASP A 24 7.61 14.51 -4.59
N SER A 25 8.05 13.75 -3.57
CA SER A 25 9.43 13.24 -3.51
C SER A 25 9.72 12.23 -4.63
N GLY A 26 8.77 11.39 -5.00
CA GLY A 26 8.90 10.43 -6.10
C GLY A 26 9.09 11.12 -7.46
N PHE A 27 8.42 12.25 -7.71
CA PHE A 27 8.62 13.04 -8.92
C PHE A 27 10.01 13.71 -8.98
N ALA A 28 10.59 14.05 -7.84
CA ALA A 28 11.89 14.74 -7.77
C ALA A 28 13.08 13.81 -8.04
N LEU A 29 12.94 12.50 -7.84
CA LEU A 29 14.03 11.52 -7.95
C LEU A 29 14.23 10.95 -9.37
N GLY A 30 13.37 11.27 -10.33
CA GLY A 30 13.35 10.62 -11.64
C GLY A 30 14.30 11.24 -12.66
N ASN A 31 15.45 10.62 -12.93
CA ASN A 31 16.22 10.80 -14.17
C ASN A 31 15.63 9.98 -15.33
N SER A 32 14.55 9.27 -15.14
CA SER A 32 13.89 8.44 -16.12
C SER A 32 12.81 9.22 -16.90
N ARG A 33 12.48 8.76 -18.09
CA ARG A 33 11.38 9.31 -18.91
C ARG A 33 10.01 9.26 -18.20
N TRP A 34 9.89 8.45 -17.15
CA TRP A 34 8.68 8.25 -16.36
C TRP A 34 9.01 8.43 -14.88
N PRO A 35 8.15 9.07 -14.10
CA PRO A 35 8.33 9.16 -12.65
C PRO A 35 8.31 7.75 -12.05
N LEU A 36 9.16 7.52 -11.06
CA LEU A 36 9.14 6.28 -10.29
C LEU A 36 7.89 6.25 -9.41
N PRO A 37 7.33 5.06 -9.12
CA PRO A 37 6.25 4.94 -8.17
C PRO A 37 6.73 5.44 -6.80
N SER A 38 5.92 6.25 -6.14
CA SER A 38 6.18 6.71 -4.77
C SER A 38 5.43 5.89 -3.72
N ILE A 39 4.33 5.29 -4.12
CA ILE A 39 3.50 4.42 -3.29
C ILE A 39 3.16 3.16 -4.09
N VAL A 40 3.32 2.01 -3.45
CA VAL A 40 2.87 0.70 -3.95
C VAL A 40 1.88 0.14 -2.95
N GLU A 41 0.65 -0.06 -3.37
CA GLU A 41 -0.42 -0.64 -2.55
C GLU A 41 -0.65 -2.09 -2.99
N LEU A 42 -0.70 -2.99 -2.03
CA LEU A 42 -0.84 -4.43 -2.22
C LEU A 42 -2.02 -4.96 -1.42
N SER A 43 -2.86 -5.76 -2.06
CA SER A 43 -3.92 -6.53 -1.42
C SER A 43 -3.45 -7.97 -1.26
N PRO A 44 -2.94 -8.38 -0.08
CA PRO A 44 -2.36 -9.70 0.10
C PRO A 44 -3.38 -10.82 0.16
N SER A 45 -4.66 -10.48 0.37
CA SER A 45 -5.78 -11.42 0.37
C SER A 45 -6.93 -10.91 -0.48
N GLY A 46 -7.86 -11.80 -0.87
CA GLY A 46 -9.10 -11.43 -1.55
C GLY A 46 -10.29 -11.31 -0.61
N THR A 47 -10.11 -11.50 0.71
CA THR A 47 -11.18 -11.58 1.70
C THR A 47 -11.01 -10.61 2.85
N CYS A 48 -12.10 -10.36 3.60
CA CYS A 48 -12.12 -9.56 4.81
C CYS A 48 -13.17 -10.15 5.78
N ASN A 49 -12.88 -10.10 7.07
CA ASN A 49 -13.81 -10.52 8.12
C ASN A 49 -14.82 -9.43 8.55
N ARG A 50 -14.85 -8.28 7.85
CA ARG A 50 -15.81 -7.18 8.07
C ARG A 50 -16.49 -6.75 6.78
N THR A 51 -17.73 -6.25 6.92
CA THR A 51 -18.54 -5.62 5.88
C THR A 51 -18.88 -4.19 6.29
N CYS A 52 -17.87 -3.32 6.35
CA CYS A 52 -18.06 -1.93 6.76
C CYS A 52 -18.97 -1.19 5.79
N VAL A 53 -19.89 -0.38 6.29
CA VAL A 53 -20.94 0.33 5.50
C VAL A 53 -20.38 1.25 4.40
N PHE A 54 -19.16 1.73 4.54
CA PHE A 54 -18.46 2.59 3.57
C PHE A 54 -17.58 1.80 2.59
N CYS A 55 -17.47 0.48 2.75
CA CYS A 55 -16.63 -0.38 1.93
C CYS A 55 -17.48 -1.03 0.81
N PRO A 56 -16.95 -1.19 -0.41
CA PRO A 56 -17.67 -1.93 -1.47
C PRO A 56 -18.10 -3.34 -1.06
N ARG A 57 -17.43 -3.96 -0.08
CA ARG A 57 -17.81 -5.26 0.47
C ARG A 57 -19.16 -5.27 1.23
N SER A 58 -19.75 -4.11 1.48
CA SER A 58 -21.12 -4.02 2.01
C SER A 58 -22.18 -4.37 0.97
N ASP A 59 -21.81 -4.37 -0.32
CA ASP A 59 -22.68 -4.85 -1.40
C ASP A 59 -22.68 -6.40 -1.39
N PRO A 60 -23.84 -7.06 -1.27
CA PRO A 60 -23.93 -8.52 -1.33
C PRO A 60 -23.42 -9.13 -2.65
N ALA A 61 -23.35 -8.36 -3.72
CA ALA A 61 -22.79 -8.78 -5.00
C ALA A 61 -21.27 -8.63 -5.10
N TYR A 62 -20.62 -8.04 -4.10
CA TYR A 62 -19.16 -7.91 -4.09
C TYR A 62 -18.51 -9.30 -3.98
N PRO A 63 -17.58 -9.65 -4.89
CA PRO A 63 -16.96 -10.97 -4.86
C PRO A 63 -16.08 -11.12 -3.61
N ASP A 64 -16.31 -12.18 -2.84
CA ASP A 64 -15.43 -12.59 -1.75
C ASP A 64 -14.60 -13.77 -2.25
N VAL A 65 -13.31 -13.57 -2.42
CA VAL A 65 -12.41 -14.54 -3.03
C VAL A 65 -11.37 -14.97 -2.01
N GLU A 66 -11.38 -16.24 -1.60
CA GLU A 66 -10.37 -16.81 -0.71
C GLU A 66 -9.06 -17.10 -1.44
N GLU A 67 -8.48 -16.06 -2.03
CA GLU A 67 -7.15 -16.12 -2.65
C GLU A 67 -6.16 -15.26 -1.87
N PHE A 68 -4.93 -15.71 -1.83
CA PHE A 68 -3.83 -15.03 -1.14
C PHE A 68 -2.65 -14.84 -2.08
N MET A 69 -1.95 -13.73 -1.90
CA MET A 69 -0.75 -13.43 -2.66
C MET A 69 0.33 -14.48 -2.40
N SER A 70 0.98 -14.97 -3.46
CA SER A 70 2.06 -15.93 -3.29
C SER A 70 3.38 -15.25 -2.86
N LEU A 71 4.23 -15.97 -2.11
CA LEU A 71 5.56 -15.48 -1.75
C LEU A 71 6.45 -15.27 -2.99
N GLU A 72 6.26 -16.07 -4.03
CA GLU A 72 6.94 -15.91 -5.32
C GLU A 72 6.62 -14.55 -5.96
N LEU A 73 5.34 -14.16 -5.96
CA LEU A 73 4.94 -12.83 -6.45
C LEU A 73 5.54 -11.72 -5.60
N THR A 74 5.57 -11.89 -4.28
CA THR A 74 6.18 -10.93 -3.35
C THR A 74 7.68 -10.77 -3.62
N GLU A 75 8.39 -11.87 -3.80
CA GLU A 75 9.82 -11.84 -4.12
C GLU A 75 10.07 -11.15 -5.45
N LYS A 76 9.28 -11.47 -6.49
CA LYS A 76 9.35 -10.81 -7.80
C LYS A 76 9.13 -9.31 -7.68
N LEU A 77 8.07 -8.88 -7.02
CA LEU A 77 7.73 -7.45 -6.86
C LEU A 77 8.79 -6.71 -6.06
N SER A 78 9.21 -7.25 -4.91
CA SER A 78 10.23 -6.61 -4.07
C SER A 78 11.58 -6.50 -4.77
N THR A 79 11.98 -7.52 -5.56
CA THR A 79 13.19 -7.49 -6.37
C THR A 79 13.11 -6.43 -7.47
N GLN A 80 11.98 -6.33 -8.17
CA GLN A 80 11.79 -5.31 -9.20
C GLN A 80 11.82 -3.89 -8.63
N LEU A 81 11.22 -3.69 -7.46
CA LEU A 81 11.26 -2.40 -6.77
C LEU A 81 12.69 -2.06 -6.28
N ALA A 82 13.44 -3.05 -5.81
CA ALA A 82 14.84 -2.86 -5.45
C ALA A 82 15.70 -2.47 -6.65
N ALA A 83 15.45 -3.05 -7.83
CA ALA A 83 16.17 -2.75 -9.06
C ALA A 83 16.00 -1.29 -9.54
N ILE A 84 14.91 -0.63 -9.14
CA ILE A 84 14.67 0.79 -9.40
C ILE A 84 14.99 1.69 -8.19
N GLU A 85 15.69 1.17 -7.19
CA GLU A 85 16.07 1.89 -5.96
C GLU A 85 14.86 2.50 -5.23
N PHE A 86 13.73 1.79 -5.22
CA PHE A 86 12.51 2.26 -4.59
C PHE A 86 12.71 2.48 -3.09
N SER A 87 12.45 3.70 -2.65
CA SER A 87 12.54 4.12 -1.24
C SER A 87 11.24 4.72 -0.70
N GLY A 88 10.14 4.56 -1.45
CA GLY A 88 8.83 5.10 -1.12
C GLY A 88 8.08 4.29 -0.07
N LEU A 89 6.76 4.22 -0.22
CA LEU A 89 5.84 3.58 0.70
C LEU A 89 5.24 2.31 0.09
N VAL A 90 5.40 1.17 0.75
CA VAL A 90 4.65 -0.06 0.48
C VAL A 90 3.51 -0.17 1.49
N ILE A 91 2.27 -0.29 1.01
CA ILE A 91 1.08 -0.40 1.85
C ILE A 91 0.42 -1.74 1.60
N PHE A 92 0.23 -2.53 2.65
CA PHE A 92 -0.63 -3.70 2.62
C PHE A 92 -2.03 -3.27 3.03
N SER A 93 -2.95 -3.18 2.06
CA SER A 93 -4.30 -2.66 2.27
C SER A 93 -5.26 -3.08 1.16
N GLY A 94 -6.31 -2.33 0.96
CA GLY A 94 -7.34 -2.56 -0.05
C GLY A 94 -8.69 -2.84 0.58
N PHE A 95 -9.60 -3.40 -0.21
CA PHE A 95 -10.91 -3.84 0.30
C PHE A 95 -10.82 -5.25 0.91
N VAL A 96 -9.76 -5.51 1.66
CA VAL A 96 -9.39 -6.81 2.24
C VAL A 96 -8.86 -6.60 3.66
N GLU A 97 -8.71 -7.69 4.41
CA GLU A 97 -8.01 -7.67 5.69
C GLU A 97 -6.65 -8.37 5.52
N PRO A 98 -5.54 -7.62 5.55
CA PRO A 98 -4.21 -8.19 5.34
C PRO A 98 -3.81 -9.25 6.36
N LEU A 99 -4.26 -9.12 7.61
CA LEU A 99 -3.89 -10.04 8.69
C LEU A 99 -4.63 -11.40 8.64
N LEU A 100 -5.57 -11.58 7.71
CA LEU A 100 -6.13 -12.91 7.41
C LEU A 100 -5.15 -13.78 6.60
N ASP A 101 -4.15 -13.17 5.97
CA ASP A 101 -3.09 -13.92 5.32
C ASP A 101 -2.10 -14.45 6.36
N LYS A 102 -2.06 -15.76 6.56
CA LYS A 102 -1.15 -16.44 7.50
C LYS A 102 0.34 -16.22 7.16
N LYS A 103 0.63 -15.80 5.91
CA LYS A 103 2.00 -15.52 5.42
C LYS A 103 2.34 -14.03 5.45
N ILE A 104 1.53 -13.19 6.08
CA ILE A 104 1.73 -11.73 6.08
C ILE A 104 3.13 -11.35 6.58
N TYR A 105 3.65 -12.04 7.61
CA TYR A 105 4.99 -11.79 8.14
C TYR A 105 6.09 -12.15 7.15
N ASP A 106 5.92 -13.21 6.36
CA ASP A 106 6.87 -13.60 5.32
C ASP A 106 6.90 -12.56 4.20
N HIS A 107 5.73 -12.03 3.80
CA HIS A 107 5.65 -10.94 2.84
C HIS A 107 6.38 -9.69 3.34
N LEU A 108 6.14 -9.29 4.59
CA LEU A 108 6.81 -8.13 5.21
C LEU A 108 8.33 -8.33 5.29
N ALA A 109 8.78 -9.53 5.68
CA ALA A 109 10.20 -9.86 5.78
C ALA A 109 10.90 -9.78 4.42
N LEU A 110 10.26 -10.30 3.35
CA LEU A 110 10.79 -10.21 1.99
C LEU A 110 10.91 -8.75 1.52
N PHE A 111 9.87 -7.95 1.69
CA PHE A 111 9.93 -6.53 1.34
C PHE A 111 10.99 -5.78 2.16
N ARG A 112 11.07 -6.01 3.46
CA ARG A 112 12.07 -5.36 4.31
C ARG A 112 13.51 -5.76 3.93
N LYS A 113 13.71 -7.03 3.57
CA LYS A 113 15.01 -7.52 3.12
C LYS A 113 15.48 -6.85 1.82
N GLN A 114 14.58 -6.70 0.86
CA GLN A 114 14.89 -6.14 -0.47
C GLN A 114 14.89 -4.61 -0.49
N LEU A 115 14.07 -3.98 0.36
CA LEU A 115 13.85 -2.53 0.41
C LEU A 115 14.11 -2.01 1.85
N PRO A 116 15.36 -1.96 2.29
CA PRO A 116 15.69 -1.63 3.69
C PRO A 116 15.28 -0.21 4.10
N THR A 117 15.23 0.72 3.14
CA THR A 117 14.90 2.14 3.38
C THR A 117 13.43 2.49 3.12
N ALA A 118 12.67 1.63 2.42
CA ALA A 118 11.27 1.89 2.15
C ALA A 118 10.43 1.83 3.44
N ARG A 119 9.38 2.66 3.50
CA ARG A 119 8.35 2.52 4.53
C ARG A 119 7.45 1.35 4.18
N ILE A 120 7.06 0.61 5.21
CA ILE A 120 6.07 -0.46 5.08
C ILE A 120 4.94 -0.16 6.07
N GLU A 121 3.71 -0.13 5.58
CA GLU A 121 2.50 0.09 6.37
C GLU A 121 1.51 -1.06 6.15
N ILE A 122 0.78 -1.40 7.20
CA ILE A 122 -0.37 -2.30 7.14
C ILE A 122 -1.60 -1.50 7.55
N VAL A 123 -2.65 -1.55 6.73
CA VAL A 123 -3.97 -1.03 7.09
C VAL A 123 -4.84 -2.21 7.42
N THR A 124 -5.21 -2.32 8.67
CA THR A 124 -5.96 -3.47 9.23
C THR A 124 -7.12 -2.99 10.10
N ASN A 125 -8.15 -3.82 10.19
CA ASN A 125 -9.25 -3.61 11.15
C ASN A 125 -8.87 -4.05 12.58
N GLY A 126 -7.76 -4.77 12.75
CA GLY A 126 -7.20 -5.17 14.01
C GLY A 126 -7.88 -6.36 14.71
N ASP A 127 -8.93 -6.95 14.12
CA ASP A 127 -9.72 -8.01 14.79
C ASP A 127 -8.94 -9.28 15.13
N VAL A 128 -7.88 -9.55 14.36
CA VAL A 128 -7.05 -10.76 14.54
C VAL A 128 -5.73 -10.48 15.28
N LEU A 129 -5.55 -9.26 15.77
CA LEU A 129 -4.41 -8.95 16.64
C LEU A 129 -4.69 -9.49 18.05
N ASN A 130 -3.88 -10.42 18.52
CA ASN A 130 -3.91 -10.97 19.85
C ASN A 130 -2.72 -10.41 20.64
N GLU A 131 -2.95 -10.18 21.95
CA GLU A 131 -1.90 -9.85 22.92
C GLU A 131 -1.22 -11.15 23.41
N GLU A 132 -0.45 -11.84 22.55
CA GLU A 132 0.40 -12.97 22.96
C GLU A 132 1.88 -12.64 22.73
#